data_79d1adcd00db4b02728345512b1cadb9
#
_entry.id   79d1adcd00db4b02728345512b1cadb9
#
_cell.length_a   1.000
_cell.length_b   1.000
_cell.length_c   1.000
_cell.angle_alpha   90.00
_cell.angle_beta   90.00
_cell.angle_gamma   90.00
#
_symmetry.space_group_name_H-M   'P 1'
#
loop_
_entity.id
_entity.type
_entity.pdbx_description
1 polymer ?
#
loop_
_entity_poly.entity_id
_entity_poly.type
_entity_poly.pdbx_seq_one_letter_code
_entity_poly.pdbx_strand_id
1 'polypeptide(L)'
;MNKSKQELVDECVSLGLSNFKSKNKSVLVKMIQDAKINNSDTHTTSDTHTTSDTHTTSDTHTTSDTHTTSDTHTNNYKFIDLFSGIGGFHQALTRFNSTNALPNALPNAQFDCVFASDIDPNCRSVYEKNYGICPAGDITKVDISTIPDFDILCGGFPCQSFSNSGKKKGFDDPRGNLFENILQIATSKRPSFMFLENVKHIKKINNGDVYKHILKRITESGYVVTDYTLSPHQLGVPQQRERIIFVCIRNDLYDPTKQISVTPPENAVIDVSRIFEKQYTIDEYNNQHKNYNLDKYKISNEIEQVLSAWNEMIQIFDVGETLSPTIMCNEFYNSYTTEEFKALPTWKQDYITKNKPLYTKYKLSWDAWYKKHELLLTKKEIYGKLEWQVGKKKVNDSIFNYFIQLRQSGIRVKKAHYFPTLVAIVQTPIYAKEKRHITPRECARLQSFPDSFIIPENNHTAYKQFGNAVNVDVVHFVIRETLNTYGWIS
;
A
#
# COMPACT_ATOMS: atom_id res chain seq x y z
N MET A 1 -30.06 31.18 -19.81
CA MET A 1 -29.45 32.52 -19.62
C MET A 1 -27.98 32.34 -19.20
N ASN A 2 -27.06 32.91 -20.01
CA ASN A 2 -25.62 32.71 -19.82
C ASN A 2 -25.08 33.79 -18.84
N LYS A 3 -25.15 33.53 -17.52
CA LYS A 3 -24.56 34.43 -16.53
C LYS A 3 -23.04 34.57 -16.70
N SER A 4 -22.48 35.74 -16.52
CA SER A 4 -21.04 35.95 -16.46
C SER A 4 -20.42 35.31 -15.21
N LYS A 5 -19.10 35.17 -15.18
CA LYS A 5 -18.44 34.60 -13.98
C LYS A 5 -18.64 35.52 -12.76
N GLN A 6 -18.67 36.82 -12.96
CA GLN A 6 -18.86 37.78 -11.87
C GLN A 6 -20.27 37.65 -11.26
N GLU A 7 -21.31 37.57 -12.08
CA GLU A 7 -22.70 37.38 -11.61
C GLU A 7 -22.89 36.06 -10.81
N LEU A 8 -22.18 35.00 -11.17
CA LEU A 8 -22.19 33.74 -10.42
C LEU A 8 -21.43 33.88 -9.09
N VAL A 9 -20.36 34.63 -9.02
CA VAL A 9 -19.63 34.93 -7.78
C VAL A 9 -20.51 35.76 -6.86
N ASP A 10 -21.20 36.76 -7.36
CA ASP A 10 -22.11 37.62 -6.58
C ASP A 10 -23.31 36.80 -6.02
N GLU A 11 -23.82 35.86 -6.80
CA GLU A 11 -24.87 34.94 -6.38
C GLU A 11 -24.38 33.91 -5.31
N CYS A 12 -23.12 33.47 -5.38
CA CYS A 12 -22.53 32.64 -4.31
C CYS A 12 -22.40 33.45 -3.00
N VAL A 13 -22.06 34.73 -3.06
CA VAL A 13 -22.02 35.62 -1.89
C VAL A 13 -23.41 35.75 -1.27
N SER A 14 -24.43 36.02 -2.10
CA SER A 14 -25.81 36.19 -1.60
C SER A 14 -26.38 34.93 -0.97
N LEU A 15 -25.89 33.74 -1.35
CA LEU A 15 -26.27 32.44 -0.77
C LEU A 15 -25.40 32.02 0.42
N GLY A 16 -24.48 32.88 0.89
CA GLY A 16 -23.63 32.61 2.04
C GLY A 16 -22.59 31.50 1.81
N LEU A 17 -22.27 31.16 0.55
CA LEU A 17 -21.33 30.09 0.24
C LEU A 17 -19.89 30.53 0.54
N SER A 18 -19.02 29.58 0.82
CA SER A 18 -17.58 29.81 1.05
C SER A 18 -16.73 29.13 -0.02
N ASN A 19 -15.46 29.53 -0.13
CA ASN A 19 -14.47 28.89 -1.00
C ASN A 19 -14.77 28.88 -2.53
N PHE A 20 -15.52 29.88 -3.04
CA PHE A 20 -15.93 29.97 -4.44
C PHE A 20 -15.05 30.88 -5.31
N LYS A 21 -14.28 31.83 -4.74
CA LYS A 21 -13.57 32.91 -5.51
C LYS A 21 -12.59 32.37 -6.56
N SER A 22 -11.95 31.22 -6.31
CA SER A 22 -11.01 30.59 -7.24
C SER A 22 -11.64 29.58 -8.21
N LYS A 23 -12.96 29.35 -8.15
CA LYS A 23 -13.64 28.33 -8.94
C LYS A 23 -13.96 28.80 -10.37
N ASN A 24 -14.05 27.84 -11.30
CA ASN A 24 -14.46 28.10 -12.66
C ASN A 24 -16.00 28.22 -12.77
N LYS A 25 -16.48 28.70 -13.92
CA LYS A 25 -17.91 29.01 -14.15
C LYS A 25 -18.83 27.78 -13.92
N SER A 26 -18.45 26.61 -14.36
CA SER A 26 -19.25 25.38 -14.22
C SER A 26 -19.40 24.93 -12.76
N VAL A 27 -18.35 25.07 -11.97
CA VAL A 27 -18.38 24.75 -10.54
C VAL A 27 -19.23 25.74 -9.77
N LEU A 28 -19.18 27.04 -10.08
CA LEU A 28 -20.03 28.06 -9.45
C LEU A 28 -21.52 27.79 -9.71
N VAL A 29 -21.89 27.41 -10.95
CA VAL A 29 -23.28 27.05 -11.29
C VAL A 29 -23.75 25.87 -10.44
N LYS A 30 -22.94 24.82 -10.29
CA LYS A 30 -23.27 23.65 -9.49
C LYS A 30 -23.44 23.99 -8.00
N MET A 31 -22.51 24.76 -7.43
CA MET A 31 -22.61 25.21 -6.03
C MET A 31 -23.90 26.00 -5.74
N ILE A 32 -24.31 26.85 -6.65
CA ILE A 32 -25.56 27.63 -6.56
C ILE A 32 -26.79 26.70 -6.65
N GLN A 33 -26.79 25.72 -7.53
CA GLN A 33 -27.87 24.74 -7.67
C GLN A 33 -28.02 23.90 -6.43
N ASP A 34 -26.92 23.35 -5.90
CA ASP A 34 -26.92 22.52 -4.68
C ASP A 34 -27.43 23.33 -3.46
N ALA A 35 -27.01 24.60 -3.33
CA ALA A 35 -27.49 25.48 -2.24
C ALA A 35 -28.99 25.81 -2.34
N LYS A 36 -29.53 25.94 -3.53
CA LYS A 36 -30.97 26.20 -3.74
C LYS A 36 -31.84 24.97 -3.46
N ILE A 37 -31.33 23.77 -3.73
CA ILE A 37 -32.03 22.50 -3.41
C ILE A 37 -32.11 22.35 -1.89
N ASN A 38 -31.02 22.59 -1.16
CA ASN A 38 -30.98 22.46 0.30
C ASN A 38 -31.84 23.53 1.04
N ASN A 39 -32.16 24.66 0.39
CA ASN A 39 -33.05 25.67 0.94
C ASN A 39 -34.53 25.45 0.60
N SER A 40 -34.87 24.50 -0.28
CA SER A 40 -36.27 24.19 -0.63
C SER A 40 -36.95 23.20 0.33
N ASP A 41 -36.19 22.51 1.19
CA ASP A 41 -36.72 21.50 2.11
C ASP A 41 -36.98 22.00 3.53
N THR A 42 -36.93 23.34 3.76
CA THR A 42 -37.24 23.96 5.06
C THR A 42 -38.40 24.97 4.94
N HIS A 43 -39.59 24.50 4.60
CA HIS A 43 -40.83 25.23 4.90
C HIS A 43 -42.00 24.27 5.06
N THR A 44 -42.44 24.14 6.29
CA THR A 44 -43.78 23.93 6.90
C THR A 44 -43.56 23.32 8.29
N THR A 45 -43.98 23.85 9.40
CA THR A 45 -45.09 24.67 9.79
C THR A 45 -44.79 25.32 11.16
N SER A 46 -45.06 26.62 11.28
CA SER A 46 -45.18 27.31 12.54
C SER A 46 -46.64 27.18 13.01
N ASP A 47 -46.87 26.87 14.26
CA ASP A 47 -47.98 27.49 15.01
C ASP A 47 -47.67 27.57 16.52
N THR A 48 -47.79 28.80 16.96
CA THR A 48 -47.70 29.32 18.31
C THR A 48 -48.89 28.88 19.17
N HIS A 49 -48.67 28.53 20.46
CA HIS A 49 -49.49 29.05 21.54
C HIS A 49 -48.77 29.01 22.90
N THR A 50 -48.58 30.18 23.46
CA THR A 50 -48.28 30.49 24.84
C THR A 50 -49.48 30.16 25.76
N THR A 51 -49.24 29.55 26.91
CA THR A 51 -49.81 29.99 28.21
C THR A 51 -49.07 29.35 29.39
N SER A 52 -48.72 30.19 30.33
CA SER A 52 -48.25 29.92 31.67
C SER A 52 -49.37 29.27 32.53
N ASP A 53 -49.02 28.35 33.44
CA ASP A 53 -49.36 28.51 34.85
C ASP A 53 -48.70 27.43 35.74
N THR A 54 -48.22 27.90 36.87
CA THR A 54 -47.67 27.20 38.01
C THR A 54 -48.75 26.40 38.76
N HIS A 55 -48.43 25.19 39.25
CA HIS A 55 -48.79 24.74 40.62
C HIS A 55 -47.97 23.53 41.07
N THR A 56 -47.36 23.66 42.21
CA THR A 56 -46.78 22.67 43.12
C THR A 56 -47.83 21.70 43.66
N THR A 57 -47.49 20.39 43.66
CA THR A 57 -47.78 19.51 44.82
C THR A 57 -46.93 18.23 44.70
N SER A 58 -46.33 17.90 45.84
CA SER A 58 -45.62 16.67 46.17
C SER A 58 -46.60 15.49 46.23
N ASP A 59 -46.17 14.31 45.66
CA ASP A 59 -46.41 13.01 46.27
C ASP A 59 -45.42 11.96 45.81
N THR A 60 -44.86 11.31 46.81
CA THR A 60 -43.92 10.21 46.76
C THR A 60 -44.61 8.91 46.34
N HIS A 61 -44.12 8.25 45.26
CA HIS A 61 -44.25 6.81 45.11
C HIS A 61 -42.96 6.23 44.52
N THR A 62 -42.27 5.47 45.34
CA THR A 62 -41.20 4.56 45.03
C THR A 62 -41.73 3.41 44.20
N THR A 63 -41.28 3.30 42.94
CA THR A 63 -41.19 2.04 42.21
C THR A 63 -39.82 2.00 41.56
N SER A 64 -39.02 1.03 42.03
CA SER A 64 -37.73 0.67 41.49
C SER A 64 -37.89 -0.04 40.14
N ASP A 65 -37.76 0.68 39.07
CA ASP A 65 -37.46 0.10 37.77
C ASP A 65 -36.01 0.44 37.42
N THR A 66 -35.12 -0.53 37.67
CA THR A 66 -33.76 -0.51 37.21
C THR A 66 -33.77 -0.70 35.69
N HIS A 67 -34.00 0.36 34.94
CA HIS A 67 -33.53 0.42 33.55
C HIS A 67 -32.05 0.73 33.56
N THR A 68 -31.23 -0.30 33.57
CA THR A 68 -29.84 -0.23 33.12
C THR A 68 -29.83 0.11 31.63
N THR A 69 -29.94 1.38 31.30
CA THR A 69 -29.43 1.86 30.00
C THR A 69 -27.92 1.78 30.11
N SER A 70 -27.36 0.73 29.55
CA SER A 70 -25.93 0.69 29.27
C SER A 70 -25.65 1.76 28.21
N ASP A 71 -25.31 2.96 28.64
CA ASP A 71 -24.68 3.95 27.78
C ASP A 71 -23.35 3.34 27.31
N THR A 72 -23.36 2.73 26.12
CA THR A 72 -22.15 2.28 25.46
C THR A 72 -21.41 3.54 24.99
N HIS A 73 -20.58 4.10 25.88
CA HIS A 73 -19.68 5.18 25.51
C HIS A 73 -18.71 4.67 24.43
N THR A 74 -18.91 5.10 23.19
CA THR A 74 -17.95 4.90 22.12
C THR A 74 -16.77 5.85 22.33
N ASN A 75 -15.59 5.31 22.54
CA ASN A 75 -14.37 6.10 22.63
C ASN A 75 -14.01 6.63 21.23
N ASN A 76 -13.78 7.94 21.12
CA ASN A 76 -13.36 8.56 19.86
C ASN A 76 -11.87 8.92 19.93
N TYR A 77 -11.05 8.24 19.14
CA TYR A 77 -9.61 8.42 19.04
C TYR A 77 -9.23 9.17 17.77
N LYS A 78 -8.31 10.11 17.88
CA LYS A 78 -7.81 10.91 16.77
C LYS A 78 -6.46 10.38 16.30
N PHE A 79 -6.26 10.38 14.99
CA PHE A 79 -4.96 10.00 14.44
C PHE A 79 -4.47 10.96 13.35
N ILE A 80 -3.16 10.93 13.12
CA ILE A 80 -2.54 11.60 11.98
C ILE A 80 -1.83 10.58 11.10
N ASP A 81 -1.77 10.86 9.77
CA ASP A 81 -1.15 10.00 8.76
C ASP A 81 -0.04 10.78 8.02
N LEU A 82 1.21 10.56 8.40
CA LEU A 82 2.38 11.22 7.83
C LEU A 82 2.99 10.37 6.70
N PHE A 83 3.45 11.03 5.62
CA PHE A 83 3.88 10.33 4.41
C PHE A 83 2.76 9.40 3.91
N SER A 84 1.56 9.91 3.97
CA SER A 84 0.31 9.15 3.91
C SER A 84 0.13 8.37 2.59
N GLY A 85 0.83 8.79 1.52
CA GLY A 85 0.63 8.19 0.21
C GLY A 85 -0.84 8.23 -0.18
N ILE A 86 -1.42 7.06 -0.42
CA ILE A 86 -2.84 6.90 -0.74
C ILE A 86 -3.68 6.44 0.47
N GLY A 87 -3.15 6.54 1.70
CA GLY A 87 -3.90 6.30 2.93
C GLY A 87 -3.98 4.85 3.39
N GLY A 88 -2.88 4.10 3.33
CA GLY A 88 -2.86 2.72 3.83
C GLY A 88 -3.10 2.62 5.34
N PHE A 89 -2.51 3.49 6.15
CA PHE A 89 -2.79 3.58 7.58
C PHE A 89 -4.19 4.12 7.86
N HIS A 90 -4.62 5.13 7.11
CA HIS A 90 -5.99 5.65 7.21
C HIS A 90 -7.02 4.53 7.01
N GLN A 91 -6.88 3.77 5.92
CA GLN A 91 -7.77 2.65 5.63
C GLN A 91 -7.74 1.57 6.72
N ALA A 92 -6.58 1.33 7.34
CA ALA A 92 -6.44 0.35 8.40
C ALA A 92 -7.13 0.77 9.70
N LEU A 93 -7.01 2.03 10.11
CA LEU A 93 -7.65 2.56 11.33
C LEU A 93 -9.16 2.72 11.16
N THR A 94 -9.62 3.26 10.05
CA THR A 94 -11.07 3.45 9.82
C THR A 94 -11.84 2.14 9.62
N ARG A 95 -11.16 1.00 9.42
CA ARG A 95 -11.83 -0.32 9.47
C ARG A 95 -12.44 -0.63 10.84
N PHE A 96 -11.90 -0.10 11.93
CA PHE A 96 -12.49 -0.28 13.25
C PHE A 96 -13.84 0.44 13.38
N ASN A 97 -14.09 1.48 12.59
CA ASN A 97 -15.33 2.27 12.63
C ASN A 97 -16.52 1.52 12.00
N SER A 98 -16.28 0.43 11.25
CA SER A 98 -17.35 -0.30 10.58
C SER A 98 -17.87 -1.44 11.46
N THR A 99 -19.17 -1.44 11.76
CA THR A 99 -19.90 -2.45 12.53
C THR A 99 -19.89 -3.85 11.89
N ASN A 100 -19.40 -3.98 10.67
CA ASN A 100 -19.38 -5.24 9.90
C ASN A 100 -18.13 -6.10 10.15
N ALA A 101 -17.22 -5.69 11.02
CA ALA A 101 -15.94 -6.38 11.18
C ALA A 101 -16.04 -7.69 12.01
N LEU A 102 -17.00 -7.79 12.93
CA LEU A 102 -17.31 -9.04 13.67
C LEU A 102 -18.81 -9.09 14.01
N PRO A 103 -19.49 -10.23 13.87
CA PRO A 103 -20.94 -10.36 14.08
C PRO A 103 -21.45 -10.01 15.48
N ASN A 104 -20.57 -9.84 16.48
CA ASN A 104 -20.92 -9.62 17.88
C ASN A 104 -20.06 -8.54 18.58
N ALA A 105 -19.24 -7.77 17.88
CA ALA A 105 -18.47 -6.68 18.48
C ALA A 105 -19.23 -5.37 18.28
N LEU A 106 -19.69 -4.78 19.37
CA LEU A 106 -20.06 -3.37 19.37
C LEU A 106 -18.79 -2.56 19.10
N PRO A 107 -18.82 -1.57 18.16
CA PRO A 107 -17.69 -0.68 17.99
C PRO A 107 -17.60 0.19 19.26
N ASN A 108 -16.70 -0.19 20.17
CA ASN A 108 -16.44 0.63 21.36
C ASN A 108 -15.41 1.73 21.10
N ALA A 109 -14.88 1.81 19.88
CA ALA A 109 -13.89 2.78 19.48
C ALA A 109 -14.13 3.27 18.05
N GLN A 110 -14.03 4.58 17.85
CA GLN A 110 -14.02 5.25 16.56
C GLN A 110 -12.68 5.93 16.37
N PHE A 111 -12.16 5.92 15.13
CA PHE A 111 -10.88 6.52 14.77
C PHE A 111 -11.07 7.56 13.68
N ASP A 112 -10.74 8.82 14.00
CA ASP A 112 -10.88 9.95 13.10
C ASP A 112 -9.50 10.51 12.71
N CYS A 113 -9.26 10.61 11.40
CA CYS A 113 -8.06 11.27 10.90
C CYS A 113 -8.22 12.78 11.00
N VAL A 114 -7.36 13.43 11.78
CA VAL A 114 -7.42 14.90 11.98
C VAL A 114 -6.35 15.66 11.20
N PHE A 115 -5.34 14.96 10.68
CA PHE A 115 -4.28 15.54 9.87
C PHE A 115 -3.61 14.46 9.02
N ALA A 116 -3.27 14.81 7.78
CA ALA A 116 -2.45 13.96 6.89
C ALA A 116 -1.44 14.82 6.13
N SER A 117 -0.32 14.22 5.72
CA SER A 117 0.64 14.90 4.85
C SER A 117 1.31 13.96 3.86
N ASP A 118 1.49 14.42 2.62
CA ASP A 118 2.30 13.77 1.60
C ASP A 118 2.81 14.80 0.59
N ILE A 119 4.07 14.67 0.16
CA ILE A 119 4.67 15.61 -0.79
C ILE A 119 4.17 15.41 -2.23
N ASP A 120 3.74 14.18 -2.61
CA ASP A 120 3.27 13.86 -3.96
C ASP A 120 1.83 14.36 -4.17
N PRO A 121 1.61 15.37 -5.05
CA PRO A 121 0.27 15.91 -5.27
C PRO A 121 -0.71 14.87 -5.84
N ASN A 122 -0.22 13.85 -6.56
CA ASN A 122 -1.09 12.78 -7.06
C ASN A 122 -1.58 11.88 -5.91
N CYS A 123 -0.73 11.63 -4.91
CA CYS A 123 -1.13 10.91 -3.70
C CYS A 123 -2.17 11.71 -2.93
N ARG A 124 -1.94 13.01 -2.72
CA ARG A 124 -2.89 13.90 -2.02
C ARG A 124 -4.26 13.93 -2.69
N SER A 125 -4.29 14.03 -4.04
CA SER A 125 -5.55 14.03 -4.78
C SER A 125 -6.33 12.71 -4.63
N VAL A 126 -5.64 11.57 -4.61
CA VAL A 126 -6.28 10.25 -4.39
C VAL A 126 -6.75 10.12 -2.94
N TYR A 127 -5.96 10.57 -1.99
CA TYR A 127 -6.30 10.58 -0.57
C TYR A 127 -7.56 11.42 -0.32
N GLU A 128 -7.60 12.65 -0.82
CA GLU A 128 -8.75 13.56 -0.68
C GLU A 128 -10.03 12.96 -1.28
N LYS A 129 -9.94 12.33 -2.46
CA LYS A 129 -11.09 11.67 -3.11
C LYS A 129 -11.65 10.51 -2.28
N ASN A 130 -10.82 9.78 -1.56
CA ASN A 130 -11.25 8.60 -0.82
C ASN A 130 -11.68 8.93 0.62
N TYR A 131 -11.10 9.96 1.23
CA TYR A 131 -11.30 10.22 2.67
C TYR A 131 -11.84 11.61 2.98
N GLY A 132 -12.02 12.47 1.98
CA GLY A 132 -12.53 13.84 2.18
C GLY A 132 -11.53 14.80 2.87
N ILE A 133 -10.31 14.35 3.14
CA ILE A 133 -9.25 15.13 3.80
C ILE A 133 -8.20 15.48 2.75
N CYS A 134 -7.87 16.77 2.62
CA CYS A 134 -6.77 17.22 1.76
C CYS A 134 -5.45 17.17 2.56
N PRO A 135 -4.52 16.23 2.27
CA PRO A 135 -3.27 16.18 3.00
C PRO A 135 -2.44 17.44 2.79
N ALA A 136 -1.77 17.91 3.84
CA ALA A 136 -0.74 18.93 3.74
C ALA A 136 0.39 18.44 2.81
N GLY A 137 1.16 19.37 2.26
CA GLY A 137 2.25 19.04 1.34
C GLY A 137 3.49 18.50 2.06
N ASP A 138 4.57 19.23 1.93
CA ASP A 138 5.86 18.94 2.55
C ASP A 138 5.79 19.14 4.07
N ILE A 139 5.92 18.05 4.81
CA ILE A 139 5.84 18.06 6.29
C ILE A 139 6.91 18.94 6.93
N THR A 140 8.06 19.15 6.27
CA THR A 140 9.14 20.00 6.79
C THR A 140 8.77 21.48 6.82
N LYS A 141 7.67 21.87 6.15
CA LYS A 141 7.15 23.23 6.06
C LYS A 141 5.89 23.46 6.90
N VAL A 142 5.42 22.42 7.57
CA VAL A 142 4.24 22.50 8.44
C VAL A 142 4.65 23.02 9.80
N ASP A 143 3.96 24.05 10.27
CA ASP A 143 4.09 24.49 11.65
C ASP A 143 3.41 23.45 12.58
N ILE A 144 4.18 22.81 13.44
CA ILE A 144 3.71 21.76 14.35
C ILE A 144 2.59 22.26 15.27
N SER A 145 2.57 23.54 15.62
CA SER A 145 1.54 24.14 16.45
C SER A 145 0.15 24.09 15.80
N THR A 146 0.09 24.07 14.46
CA THR A 146 -1.16 24.02 13.69
C THR A 146 -1.73 22.61 13.54
N ILE A 147 -0.95 21.58 13.86
CA ILE A 147 -1.43 20.20 13.85
C ILE A 147 -2.37 20.01 15.06
N PRO A 148 -3.63 19.57 14.86
CA PRO A 148 -4.54 19.29 15.96
C PRO A 148 -3.96 18.27 16.95
N ASP A 149 -4.48 18.21 18.16
CA ASP A 149 -4.11 17.15 19.12
C ASP A 149 -4.68 15.80 18.66
N PHE A 150 -3.92 14.75 18.87
CA PHE A 150 -4.23 13.40 18.41
C PHE A 150 -3.62 12.34 19.33
N ASP A 151 -4.17 11.13 19.25
CA ASP A 151 -3.81 9.99 20.11
C ASP A 151 -2.82 9.04 19.43
N ILE A 152 -2.87 8.93 18.10
CA ILE A 152 -2.09 7.98 17.33
C ILE A 152 -1.37 8.70 16.18
N LEU A 153 -0.07 8.44 16.02
CA LEU A 153 0.74 8.86 14.87
C LEU A 153 1.04 7.67 13.99
N CYS A 154 0.66 7.76 12.72
CA CYS A 154 1.03 6.78 11.69
C CYS A 154 1.99 7.41 10.68
N GLY A 155 2.94 6.60 10.15
CA GLY A 155 3.82 7.10 9.10
C GLY A 155 4.68 6.04 8.44
N GLY A 156 4.69 6.05 7.10
CA GLY A 156 5.61 5.26 6.28
C GLY A 156 6.78 6.12 5.79
N PHE A 157 7.80 6.34 6.61
CA PHE A 157 8.88 7.26 6.27
C PHE A 157 9.86 6.68 5.24
N PRO A 158 10.42 7.50 4.32
CA PRO A 158 11.31 7.03 3.27
C PRO A 158 12.66 6.57 3.82
N CYS A 159 13.14 5.37 3.37
CA CYS A 159 14.46 4.85 3.76
C CYS A 159 15.61 5.33 2.86
N GLN A 160 15.31 6.04 1.77
CA GLN A 160 16.30 6.42 0.75
C GLN A 160 17.42 7.34 1.29
N SER A 161 17.15 8.12 2.32
CA SER A 161 18.10 8.97 3.03
C SER A 161 19.21 8.17 3.71
N PHE A 162 18.94 6.93 4.08
CA PHE A 162 19.87 6.05 4.78
C PHE A 162 20.57 5.05 3.86
N SER A 163 20.21 4.97 2.55
CA SER A 163 20.78 4.00 1.63
C SER A 163 22.08 4.50 1.01
N ASN A 164 23.04 3.58 0.79
CA ASN A 164 24.35 3.84 0.17
C ASN A 164 24.32 4.35 -1.28
N SER A 165 23.15 4.45 -1.92
CA SER A 165 22.96 4.93 -3.30
C SER A 165 23.06 6.46 -3.43
N GLY A 166 22.98 7.21 -2.34
CA GLY A 166 23.28 8.63 -2.29
C GLY A 166 24.64 8.83 -1.62
N LYS A 167 25.62 9.40 -2.33
CA LYS A 167 26.96 9.79 -1.87
C LYS A 167 27.04 9.94 -0.33
N LYS A 168 27.38 8.89 0.41
CA LYS A 168 27.77 8.80 1.85
C LYS A 168 27.43 10.01 2.76
N LYS A 169 26.27 10.65 2.62
CA LYS A 169 25.88 11.79 3.46
C LYS A 169 25.20 11.38 4.77
N GLY A 170 24.89 10.07 4.95
CA GLY A 170 24.38 9.57 6.23
C GLY A 170 23.22 10.39 6.80
N PHE A 171 23.36 10.82 8.03
CA PHE A 171 22.40 11.65 8.77
C PHE A 171 22.38 13.15 8.35
N ASP A 172 23.35 13.60 7.54
CA ASP A 172 23.41 14.99 7.04
C ASP A 172 22.60 15.19 5.75
N ASP A 173 21.94 14.15 5.21
CA ASP A 173 21.03 14.28 4.07
C ASP A 173 19.73 14.95 4.54
N PRO A 174 19.27 16.04 3.88
CA PRO A 174 17.98 16.69 4.21
C PRO A 174 16.78 15.73 4.28
N ARG A 175 16.85 14.58 3.57
CA ARG A 175 15.83 13.53 3.61
C ARG A 175 15.95 12.64 4.86
N GLY A 176 17.10 12.59 5.53
CA GLY A 176 17.27 11.98 6.86
C GLY A 176 16.52 12.73 7.94
N ASN A 177 16.30 14.02 7.73
CA ASN A 177 15.52 14.87 8.62
C ASN A 177 14.02 14.49 8.66
N LEU A 178 13.48 13.73 7.67
CA LEU A 178 12.06 13.36 7.66
C LEU A 178 11.68 12.44 8.82
N PHE A 179 12.56 11.56 9.25
CA PHE A 179 12.37 10.78 10.47
C PHE A 179 12.43 11.66 11.72
N GLU A 180 13.35 12.63 11.77
CA GLU A 180 13.42 13.60 12.86
C GLU A 180 12.17 14.51 12.94
N ASN A 181 11.55 14.86 11.81
CA ASN A 181 10.28 15.59 11.83
C ASN A 181 9.16 14.76 12.50
N ILE A 182 9.10 13.44 12.30
CA ILE A 182 8.17 12.57 13.03
C ILE A 182 8.41 12.71 14.53
N LEU A 183 9.68 12.62 14.98
CA LEU A 183 10.01 12.69 16.40
C LEU A 183 9.75 14.08 17.00
N GLN A 184 9.97 15.16 16.25
CA GLN A 184 9.62 16.51 16.67
C GLN A 184 8.11 16.65 16.91
N ILE A 185 7.29 16.16 16.00
CA ILE A 185 5.83 16.14 16.16
C ILE A 185 5.43 15.29 17.36
N ALA A 186 6.01 14.08 17.48
CA ALA A 186 5.74 13.18 18.59
C ALA A 186 6.15 13.78 19.95
N THR A 187 7.28 14.46 20.04
CA THR A 187 7.73 15.11 21.25
C THR A 187 6.85 16.29 21.63
N SER A 188 6.39 17.07 20.65
CA SER A 188 5.52 18.23 20.85
C SER A 188 4.09 17.84 21.23
N LYS A 189 3.50 16.86 20.53
CA LYS A 189 2.08 16.48 20.64
C LYS A 189 1.85 15.28 21.54
N ARG A 190 2.89 14.51 21.86
CA ARG A 190 2.88 13.38 22.78
C ARG A 190 1.74 12.36 22.56
N PRO A 191 1.57 11.82 21.32
CA PRO A 191 0.57 10.78 21.08
C PRO A 191 0.81 9.55 21.96
N SER A 192 -0.25 8.82 22.26
CA SER A 192 -0.18 7.58 23.06
C SER A 192 0.57 6.47 22.33
N PHE A 193 0.35 6.37 21.01
CA PHE A 193 0.99 5.37 20.16
C PHE A 193 1.55 5.98 18.88
N MET A 194 2.65 5.38 18.40
CA MET A 194 3.12 5.62 17.02
C MET A 194 3.26 4.28 16.31
N PHE A 195 2.80 4.22 15.04
CA PHE A 195 2.99 3.08 14.14
C PHE A 195 3.77 3.56 12.93
N LEU A 196 5.05 3.12 12.83
CA LEU A 196 5.94 3.56 11.78
C LEU A 196 6.33 2.39 10.88
N GLU A 197 6.20 2.54 9.56
CA GLU A 197 6.51 1.47 8.60
C GLU A 197 7.78 1.77 7.83
N ASN A 198 8.52 0.68 7.50
CA ASN A 198 9.64 0.76 6.57
C ASN A 198 9.90 -0.61 5.90
N VAL A 199 10.82 -0.63 4.93
CA VAL A 199 11.28 -1.89 4.33
C VAL A 199 12.12 -2.69 5.34
N LYS A 200 11.98 -4.04 5.37
CA LYS A 200 12.77 -4.93 6.24
C LYS A 200 14.29 -4.69 6.12
N HIS A 201 14.76 -4.28 4.93
CA HIS A 201 16.19 -4.05 4.67
C HIS A 201 16.81 -2.97 5.57
N ILE A 202 16.00 -2.08 6.17
CA ILE A 202 16.48 -1.03 7.10
C ILE A 202 17.30 -1.61 8.25
N LYS A 203 17.01 -2.87 8.67
CA LYS A 203 17.79 -3.59 9.69
C LYS A 203 19.23 -3.91 9.28
N LYS A 204 19.55 -3.82 7.98
CA LYS A 204 20.88 -4.19 7.43
C LYS A 204 21.66 -3.01 6.84
N ILE A 205 21.03 -1.85 6.72
CA ILE A 205 21.68 -0.66 6.16
C ILE A 205 22.83 -0.23 7.11
N ASN A 206 24.01 0.02 6.55
CA ASN A 206 25.23 0.36 7.29
C ASN A 206 25.50 -0.62 8.46
N ASN A 207 25.48 -1.92 8.17
CA ASN A 207 25.70 -2.99 9.16
C ASN A 207 24.75 -2.93 10.38
N GLY A 208 23.56 -2.35 10.18
CA GLY A 208 22.53 -2.22 11.23
C GLY A 208 22.59 -0.91 12.02
N ASP A 209 23.53 -0.02 11.74
CA ASP A 209 23.67 1.22 12.50
C ASP A 209 22.47 2.16 12.32
N VAL A 210 21.88 2.19 11.11
CA VAL A 210 20.65 2.97 10.86
C VAL A 210 19.50 2.49 11.75
N TYR A 211 19.32 1.19 11.84
CA TYR A 211 18.28 0.60 12.68
C TYR A 211 18.49 0.91 14.17
N LYS A 212 19.73 0.74 14.68
CA LYS A 212 20.07 1.08 16.06
C LYS A 212 19.82 2.56 16.37
N HIS A 213 20.18 3.44 15.43
CA HIS A 213 19.94 4.88 15.55
C HIS A 213 18.45 5.18 15.65
N ILE A 214 17.60 4.60 14.79
CA ILE A 214 16.14 4.78 14.84
C ILE A 214 15.60 4.38 16.22
N LEU A 215 15.96 3.19 16.72
CA LEU A 215 15.51 2.73 18.04
C LEU A 215 15.94 3.71 19.15
N LYS A 216 17.21 4.12 19.14
CA LYS A 216 17.76 5.07 20.12
C LYS A 216 16.98 6.38 20.10
N ARG A 217 16.76 6.98 18.91
CA ARG A 217 16.07 8.26 18.78
C ARG A 217 14.61 8.19 19.24
N ILE A 218 13.89 7.08 18.93
CA ILE A 218 12.53 6.86 19.44
C ILE A 218 12.54 6.82 20.98
N THR A 219 13.46 6.07 21.58
CA THR A 219 13.58 5.97 23.04
C THR A 219 13.87 7.33 23.69
N GLU A 220 14.81 8.09 23.11
CA GLU A 220 15.15 9.46 23.58
C GLU A 220 13.97 10.42 23.46
N SER A 221 13.01 10.16 22.56
CA SER A 221 11.79 10.97 22.39
C SER A 221 10.68 10.60 23.38
N GLY A 222 10.94 9.68 24.33
CA GLY A 222 10.00 9.32 25.39
C GLY A 222 9.06 8.17 25.07
N TYR A 223 9.50 7.23 24.21
CA TYR A 223 8.71 6.06 23.82
C TYR A 223 9.48 4.75 24.00
N VAL A 224 8.78 3.73 24.45
CA VAL A 224 9.26 2.34 24.35
C VAL A 224 8.90 1.82 22.95
N VAL A 225 9.87 1.20 22.28
CA VAL A 225 9.69 0.73 20.90
C VAL A 225 9.91 -0.77 20.79
N THR A 226 8.97 -1.44 20.12
CA THR A 226 9.07 -2.84 19.68
C THR A 226 8.85 -2.88 18.17
N ASP A 227 9.48 -3.80 17.45
CA ASP A 227 9.26 -3.94 16.00
C ASP A 227 8.79 -5.32 15.59
N TYR A 228 7.95 -5.37 14.57
CA TYR A 228 7.42 -6.59 13.97
C TYR A 228 7.72 -6.61 12.48
N THR A 229 8.22 -7.74 11.99
CA THR A 229 8.46 -7.92 10.54
C THR A 229 7.42 -8.88 9.99
N LEU A 230 6.54 -8.38 9.15
CA LEU A 230 5.41 -9.10 8.58
C LEU A 230 5.36 -8.98 7.06
N SER A 231 4.62 -9.92 6.45
CA SER A 231 4.33 -9.90 5.01
C SER A 231 2.87 -10.29 4.78
N PRO A 232 2.18 -9.68 3.81
CA PRO A 232 0.77 -9.93 3.52
C PRO A 232 0.40 -11.41 3.36
N HIS A 233 1.30 -12.24 2.80
CA HIS A 233 1.01 -13.67 2.62
C HIS A 233 0.81 -14.42 3.94
N GLN A 234 1.35 -13.94 5.04
CA GLN A 234 1.13 -14.51 6.37
C GLN A 234 -0.30 -14.25 6.89
N LEU A 235 -1.01 -13.33 6.26
CA LEU A 235 -2.40 -12.98 6.56
C LEU A 235 -3.37 -13.43 5.43
N GLY A 236 -2.93 -14.35 4.55
CA GLY A 236 -3.74 -14.86 3.45
C GLY A 236 -3.79 -13.98 2.19
N VAL A 237 -3.14 -12.83 2.17
CA VAL A 237 -3.05 -11.98 0.97
C VAL A 237 -1.95 -12.52 0.05
N PRO A 238 -2.19 -12.80 -1.22
CA PRO A 238 -1.22 -13.47 -2.09
C PRO A 238 -0.10 -12.55 -2.58
N GLN A 239 0.60 -11.89 -1.65
CA GLN A 239 1.75 -11.03 -1.94
C GLN A 239 2.89 -11.28 -0.96
N GLN A 240 4.09 -11.50 -1.49
CA GLN A 240 5.32 -11.49 -0.69
C GLN A 240 5.87 -10.06 -0.63
N ARG A 241 5.69 -9.39 0.52
CA ARG A 241 6.11 -8.00 0.77
C ARG A 241 6.50 -7.82 2.24
N GLU A 242 7.72 -8.21 2.60
CA GLU A 242 8.16 -8.05 3.99
C GLU A 242 8.36 -6.56 4.35
N ARG A 243 7.74 -6.15 5.46
CA ARG A 243 7.86 -4.81 6.04
C ARG A 243 8.12 -4.88 7.53
N ILE A 244 8.87 -3.93 8.05
CA ILE A 244 9.03 -3.72 9.48
C ILE A 244 8.04 -2.65 9.92
N ILE A 245 7.36 -2.91 11.04
CA ILE A 245 6.48 -1.96 11.70
C ILE A 245 7.01 -1.74 13.10
N PHE A 246 7.39 -0.50 13.38
CA PHE A 246 7.76 -0.07 14.72
C PHE A 246 6.49 0.32 15.47
N VAL A 247 6.25 -0.31 16.59
CA VAL A 247 5.18 0.01 17.55
C VAL A 247 5.84 0.78 18.69
N CYS A 248 5.48 2.04 18.83
CA CYS A 248 6.03 2.92 19.85
C CYS A 248 4.93 3.29 20.83
N ILE A 249 5.17 3.05 22.11
CA ILE A 249 4.23 3.31 23.20
C ILE A 249 4.83 4.37 24.09
N ARG A 250 4.08 5.42 24.40
CA ARG A 250 4.57 6.48 25.27
C ARG A 250 4.96 5.92 26.66
N ASN A 251 6.08 6.35 27.20
CA ASN A 251 6.68 5.77 28.42
C ASN A 251 5.74 5.69 29.61
N ASP A 252 4.87 6.69 29.79
CA ASP A 252 3.88 6.75 30.89
C ASP A 252 2.70 5.78 30.73
N LEU A 253 2.49 5.27 29.52
CA LEU A 253 1.45 4.27 29.20
C LEU A 253 2.03 2.86 29.10
N TYR A 254 3.35 2.74 28.96
CA TYR A 254 3.99 1.44 28.77
C TYR A 254 3.89 0.59 30.05
N ASP A 255 3.34 -0.59 29.88
CA ASP A 255 3.23 -1.60 30.93
C ASP A 255 4.06 -2.84 30.52
N PRO A 256 5.16 -3.14 31.22
CA PRO A 256 6.02 -4.27 30.90
C PRO A 256 5.35 -5.65 31.09
N THR A 257 4.22 -5.71 31.79
CA THR A 257 3.44 -6.94 31.96
C THR A 257 2.54 -7.24 30.76
N LYS A 258 2.24 -6.25 29.94
CA LYS A 258 1.43 -6.35 28.74
C LYS A 258 2.30 -6.72 27.54
N GLN A 259 2.22 -7.98 27.12
CA GLN A 259 2.95 -8.46 25.94
C GLN A 259 2.07 -8.39 24.69
N ILE A 260 2.47 -7.57 23.74
CA ILE A 260 1.79 -7.49 22.43
C ILE A 260 2.17 -8.74 21.63
N SER A 261 1.20 -9.59 21.34
CA SER A 261 1.40 -10.81 20.55
C SER A 261 0.98 -10.58 19.10
N VAL A 262 1.93 -10.24 18.24
CA VAL A 262 1.72 -10.09 16.79
C VAL A 262 2.12 -11.40 16.09
N THR A 263 1.34 -12.46 16.32
CA THR A 263 1.56 -13.78 15.72
C THR A 263 0.54 -14.01 14.60
N PRO A 264 0.97 -14.04 13.33
CA PRO A 264 0.06 -14.36 12.23
C PRO A 264 -0.55 -15.75 12.37
N PRO A 265 -1.76 -15.98 11.83
CA PRO A 265 -2.38 -17.30 11.82
C PRO A 265 -1.48 -18.36 11.16
N GLU A 266 -1.26 -19.49 11.81
CA GLU A 266 -0.38 -20.56 11.30
C GLU A 266 -0.83 -21.12 9.93
N ASN A 267 -2.13 -21.12 9.66
CA ASN A 267 -2.75 -21.72 8.48
C ASN A 267 -3.50 -20.70 7.62
N ALA A 268 -2.92 -19.52 7.40
CA ALA A 268 -3.52 -18.53 6.50
C ALA A 268 -3.63 -19.11 5.08
N VAL A 269 -4.86 -19.31 4.60
CA VAL A 269 -5.11 -19.81 3.25
C VAL A 269 -4.86 -18.71 2.24
N ILE A 270 -3.88 -18.93 1.36
CA ILE A 270 -3.56 -18.01 0.27
C ILE A 270 -4.38 -18.40 -0.95
N ASP A 271 -5.37 -17.60 -1.28
CA ASP A 271 -6.16 -17.75 -2.50
C ASP A 271 -5.83 -16.64 -3.50
N VAL A 272 -5.07 -16.98 -4.54
CA VAL A 272 -4.67 -16.05 -5.60
C VAL A 272 -5.87 -15.60 -6.43
N SER A 273 -6.93 -16.42 -6.53
CA SER A 273 -8.11 -16.10 -7.34
C SER A 273 -8.88 -14.88 -6.81
N ARG A 274 -8.78 -14.59 -5.52
CA ARG A 274 -9.42 -13.43 -4.86
C ARG A 274 -8.92 -12.07 -5.37
N ILE A 275 -7.74 -12.05 -6.00
CA ILE A 275 -7.14 -10.83 -6.51
C ILE A 275 -7.68 -10.47 -7.88
N PHE A 276 -7.92 -11.50 -8.72
CA PHE A 276 -8.27 -11.27 -10.11
C PHE A 276 -9.63 -10.60 -10.26
N GLU A 277 -9.71 -9.74 -11.27
CA GLU A 277 -10.98 -9.25 -11.78
C GLU A 277 -11.76 -10.48 -12.21
N LYS A 278 -12.91 -10.73 -11.58
CA LYS A 278 -13.83 -11.73 -12.11
C LYS A 278 -14.25 -11.25 -13.50
N GLN A 279 -14.28 -12.15 -14.49
CA GLN A 279 -15.03 -11.89 -15.71
C GLN A 279 -16.52 -11.82 -15.28
N TYR A 280 -16.97 -10.62 -14.98
CA TYR A 280 -18.39 -10.36 -14.85
C TYR A 280 -19.02 -10.57 -16.22
N THR A 281 -20.23 -11.09 -16.28
CA THR A 281 -21.04 -10.95 -17.50
C THR A 281 -21.07 -9.48 -17.88
N ILE A 282 -21.00 -9.17 -19.15
CA ILE A 282 -20.91 -7.79 -19.68
C ILE A 282 -21.97 -6.87 -19.04
N ASP A 283 -23.11 -7.41 -18.66
CA ASP A 283 -24.24 -6.65 -18.08
C ASP A 283 -24.07 -6.31 -16.59
N GLU A 284 -23.50 -7.19 -15.78
CA GLU A 284 -23.19 -6.91 -14.36
C GLU A 284 -22.03 -5.92 -14.21
N TYR A 285 -21.08 -5.99 -15.14
CA TYR A 285 -19.90 -5.12 -15.15
C TYR A 285 -20.20 -3.71 -15.66
N ASN A 286 -21.05 -3.58 -16.71
CA ASN A 286 -21.43 -2.29 -17.31
C ASN A 286 -22.24 -1.40 -16.35
N ASN A 287 -22.91 -1.96 -15.35
CA ASN A 287 -23.66 -1.21 -14.34
C ASN A 287 -22.78 -0.67 -13.20
N GLN A 288 -21.64 -1.31 -12.88
CA GLN A 288 -20.76 -0.89 -11.78
C GLN A 288 -19.46 -0.23 -12.21
N HIS A 289 -18.92 -0.58 -13.41
CA HIS A 289 -17.61 -0.12 -13.88
C HIS A 289 -17.62 0.16 -15.39
N LYS A 290 -18.19 1.28 -15.81
CA LYS A 290 -18.15 1.72 -17.22
C LYS A 290 -16.70 1.68 -17.73
N ASN A 291 -16.41 0.76 -18.69
CA ASN A 291 -15.17 0.66 -19.47
C ASN A 291 -13.96 -0.11 -18.89
N TYR A 292 -14.15 -1.21 -18.19
CA TYR A 292 -13.02 -2.06 -17.83
C TYR A 292 -12.64 -3.00 -18.98
N ASN A 293 -11.72 -2.57 -19.83
CA ASN A 293 -11.20 -3.39 -20.94
C ASN A 293 -9.86 -4.01 -20.54
N LEU A 294 -9.84 -5.34 -20.27
CA LEU A 294 -8.63 -6.09 -19.94
C LEU A 294 -7.62 -6.14 -21.08
N ASP A 295 -8.05 -5.93 -22.34
CA ASP A 295 -7.16 -5.97 -23.49
C ASP A 295 -6.05 -4.92 -23.42
N LYS A 296 -6.30 -3.77 -22.80
CA LYS A 296 -5.25 -2.74 -22.61
C LYS A 296 -4.12 -3.14 -21.64
N TYR A 297 -4.30 -4.24 -20.90
CA TYR A 297 -3.27 -4.80 -20.02
C TYR A 297 -2.51 -5.96 -20.64
N LYS A 298 -2.88 -6.41 -21.85
CA LYS A 298 -2.14 -7.46 -22.56
C LYS A 298 -0.68 -7.07 -22.74
N ILE A 299 0.20 -8.07 -22.63
CA ILE A 299 1.61 -7.88 -22.94
C ILE A 299 1.79 -7.62 -24.43
N SER A 300 2.85 -6.90 -24.80
CA SER A 300 3.16 -6.68 -26.22
C SER A 300 3.56 -7.99 -26.92
N ASN A 301 3.36 -8.06 -28.23
CA ASN A 301 3.81 -9.19 -29.06
C ASN A 301 5.31 -9.48 -28.87
N GLU A 302 6.14 -8.46 -28.69
CA GLU A 302 7.58 -8.63 -28.43
C GLU A 302 7.81 -9.39 -27.11
N ILE A 303 7.14 -9.00 -26.03
CA ILE A 303 7.24 -9.68 -24.73
C ILE A 303 6.70 -11.11 -24.84
N GLU A 304 5.59 -11.33 -25.53
CA GLU A 304 5.02 -12.66 -25.73
C GLU A 304 6.00 -13.58 -26.51
N GLN A 305 6.67 -13.08 -27.55
CA GLN A 305 7.69 -13.81 -28.28
C GLN A 305 8.87 -14.19 -27.38
N VAL A 306 9.36 -13.25 -26.55
CA VAL A 306 10.44 -13.51 -25.60
C VAL A 306 10.04 -14.58 -24.58
N LEU A 307 8.83 -14.50 -24.03
CA LEU A 307 8.34 -15.52 -23.09
C LEU A 307 8.15 -16.88 -23.77
N SER A 308 7.70 -16.90 -25.03
CA SER A 308 7.56 -18.12 -25.81
C SER A 308 8.94 -18.76 -26.11
N ALA A 309 9.94 -17.95 -26.44
CA ALA A 309 11.32 -18.44 -26.61
C ALA A 309 11.85 -19.08 -25.31
N TRP A 310 11.67 -18.43 -24.18
CA TRP A 310 12.05 -19.00 -22.88
C TRP A 310 11.22 -20.23 -22.49
N ASN A 311 9.95 -20.29 -22.90
CA ASN A 311 9.13 -21.49 -22.70
C ASN A 311 9.68 -22.69 -23.51
N GLU A 312 10.13 -22.49 -24.76
CA GLU A 312 10.82 -23.50 -25.53
C GLU A 312 12.10 -23.96 -24.82
N MET A 313 12.91 -23.03 -24.25
CA MET A 313 14.10 -23.36 -23.49
C MET A 313 13.79 -24.26 -22.29
N ILE A 314 12.71 -23.99 -21.55
CA ILE A 314 12.32 -24.82 -20.42
C ILE A 314 11.93 -26.24 -20.86
N GLN A 315 11.43 -26.43 -22.08
CA GLN A 315 11.10 -27.77 -22.61
C GLN A 315 12.33 -28.60 -22.95
N ILE A 316 13.52 -28.02 -23.18
CA ILE A 316 14.75 -28.72 -23.42
C ILE A 316 15.19 -29.57 -22.22
N PHE A 317 14.90 -29.11 -21.01
CA PHE A 317 15.38 -29.74 -19.79
C PHE A 317 14.53 -30.97 -19.39
N ASP A 318 15.17 -31.95 -18.80
CA ASP A 318 14.50 -33.16 -18.28
C ASP A 318 13.61 -32.83 -17.08
N VAL A 319 12.56 -33.63 -16.89
CA VAL A 319 11.74 -33.59 -15.68
C VAL A 319 12.60 -33.95 -14.46
N GLY A 320 12.49 -33.16 -13.39
CA GLY A 320 13.32 -33.31 -12.19
C GLY A 320 14.65 -32.55 -12.25
N GLU A 321 15.04 -31.99 -13.40
CA GLU A 321 16.24 -31.18 -13.52
C GLU A 321 16.21 -29.97 -12.59
N THR A 322 17.31 -29.71 -11.91
CA THR A 322 17.49 -28.52 -11.09
C THR A 322 18.00 -27.38 -11.96
N LEU A 323 17.10 -26.45 -12.28
CA LEU A 323 17.49 -25.29 -13.07
C LEU A 323 18.23 -24.27 -12.20
N SER A 324 19.27 -23.67 -12.77
CA SER A 324 19.96 -22.56 -12.11
C SER A 324 18.97 -21.45 -11.75
N PRO A 325 19.10 -20.81 -10.57
CA PRO A 325 18.22 -19.71 -10.21
C PRO A 325 18.27 -18.53 -11.21
N THR A 326 19.39 -18.39 -11.95
CA THR A 326 19.49 -17.42 -13.06
C THR A 326 20.20 -18.07 -14.23
N ILE A 327 19.51 -18.19 -15.37
CA ILE A 327 20.04 -18.68 -16.64
C ILE A 327 20.43 -17.47 -17.49
N MET A 328 21.70 -17.42 -17.89
CA MET A 328 22.27 -16.37 -18.75
C MET A 328 22.62 -17.01 -20.10
N CYS A 329 21.70 -16.93 -21.08
CA CYS A 329 21.78 -17.74 -22.28
C CYS A 329 22.95 -17.36 -23.23
N ASN A 330 23.35 -16.10 -23.23
CA ASN A 330 24.38 -15.57 -24.15
C ASN A 330 25.81 -15.66 -23.61
N GLU A 331 26.03 -15.97 -22.35
CA GLU A 331 27.35 -15.90 -21.72
C GLU A 331 28.29 -17.03 -22.18
N PHE A 332 27.77 -18.11 -22.73
CA PHE A 332 28.57 -19.22 -23.24
C PHE A 332 29.14 -18.98 -24.66
N TYR A 333 28.66 -17.93 -25.32
CA TYR A 333 29.13 -17.51 -26.64
C TYR A 333 30.15 -16.37 -26.55
N ASN A 334 30.39 -15.82 -25.36
CA ASN A 334 31.45 -14.84 -25.11
C ASN A 334 32.79 -15.57 -24.93
N SER A 335 33.79 -15.21 -25.73
CA SER A 335 35.15 -15.72 -25.57
C SER A 335 35.89 -14.90 -24.51
N TYR A 336 35.75 -15.29 -23.26
CA TYR A 336 36.52 -14.67 -22.17
C TYR A 336 37.89 -15.32 -22.04
N THR A 337 38.96 -14.53 -22.00
CA THR A 337 40.25 -14.98 -21.45
C THR A 337 40.11 -15.22 -19.94
N THR A 338 41.09 -15.88 -19.33
CA THR A 338 41.08 -16.13 -17.88
C THR A 338 41.09 -14.80 -17.09
N GLU A 339 41.80 -13.82 -17.60
CA GLU A 339 41.89 -12.49 -16.97
C GLU A 339 40.56 -11.73 -17.09
N GLU A 340 39.97 -11.73 -18.29
CA GLU A 340 38.66 -11.10 -18.52
C GLU A 340 37.57 -11.72 -17.67
N PHE A 341 37.53 -13.06 -17.55
CA PHE A 341 36.56 -13.74 -16.69
C PHE A 341 36.73 -13.35 -15.22
N LYS A 342 37.98 -13.29 -14.71
CA LYS A 342 38.28 -12.87 -13.35
C LYS A 342 37.93 -11.39 -13.09
N ALA A 343 37.98 -10.55 -14.12
CA ALA A 343 37.60 -9.15 -14.04
C ALA A 343 36.09 -8.92 -13.97
N LEU A 344 35.26 -9.93 -14.33
CA LEU A 344 33.80 -9.83 -14.20
C LEU A 344 33.38 -9.68 -12.72
N PRO A 345 32.25 -9.02 -12.44
CA PRO A 345 31.70 -9.01 -11.10
C PRO A 345 31.49 -10.43 -10.55
N THR A 346 31.83 -10.68 -9.31
CA THR A 346 31.79 -12.00 -8.64
C THR A 346 30.44 -12.71 -8.85
N TRP A 347 29.33 -11.98 -8.70
CA TRP A 347 27.99 -12.54 -8.93
C TRP A 347 27.78 -13.06 -10.37
N LYS A 348 28.40 -12.40 -11.37
CA LYS A 348 28.31 -12.82 -12.77
C LYS A 348 29.14 -14.07 -13.01
N GLN A 349 30.38 -14.13 -12.49
CA GLN A 349 31.21 -15.33 -12.51
C GLN A 349 30.50 -16.53 -11.91
N ASP A 350 29.86 -16.34 -10.73
CA ASP A 350 29.10 -17.39 -10.05
C ASP A 350 27.96 -17.96 -10.89
N TYR A 351 27.18 -17.09 -11.55
CA TYR A 351 26.08 -17.56 -12.40
C TYR A 351 26.56 -18.26 -13.67
N ILE A 352 27.61 -17.77 -14.32
CA ILE A 352 28.21 -18.44 -15.49
C ILE A 352 28.69 -19.84 -15.06
N THR A 353 29.43 -19.92 -13.95
CA THR A 353 29.94 -21.19 -13.42
C THR A 353 28.82 -22.17 -13.08
N LYS A 354 27.76 -21.71 -12.44
CA LYS A 354 26.58 -22.53 -12.09
C LYS A 354 25.78 -23.00 -13.31
N ASN A 355 25.75 -22.23 -14.38
CA ASN A 355 25.04 -22.60 -15.62
C ASN A 355 25.86 -23.57 -16.51
N LYS A 356 27.19 -23.61 -16.37
CA LYS A 356 28.08 -24.40 -17.20
C LYS A 356 27.74 -25.90 -17.25
N PRO A 357 27.46 -26.59 -16.14
CA PRO A 357 27.06 -28.01 -16.18
C PRO A 357 25.74 -28.20 -16.94
N LEU A 358 24.75 -27.32 -16.72
CA LEU A 358 23.47 -27.37 -17.42
C LEU A 358 23.65 -27.16 -18.92
N TYR A 359 24.42 -26.15 -19.33
CA TYR A 359 24.76 -25.91 -20.73
C TYR A 359 25.45 -27.09 -21.34
N THR A 360 26.48 -27.66 -20.69
CA THR A 360 27.25 -28.80 -21.20
C THR A 360 26.36 -30.03 -21.42
N LYS A 361 25.43 -30.31 -20.50
CA LYS A 361 24.50 -31.44 -20.60
C LYS A 361 23.53 -31.29 -21.78
N TYR A 362 23.05 -30.10 -22.07
CA TYR A 362 22.04 -29.83 -23.09
C TYR A 362 22.58 -29.05 -24.28
N LYS A 363 23.91 -29.06 -24.51
CA LYS A 363 24.60 -28.17 -25.45
C LYS A 363 23.98 -28.12 -26.84
N LEU A 364 23.71 -29.25 -27.48
CA LEU A 364 23.18 -29.30 -28.85
C LEU A 364 21.81 -28.62 -28.95
N SER A 365 20.90 -28.92 -28.01
CA SER A 365 19.55 -28.32 -28.00
C SER A 365 19.60 -26.86 -27.60
N TRP A 366 20.50 -26.49 -26.66
CA TRP A 366 20.69 -25.10 -26.23
C TRP A 366 21.23 -24.24 -27.37
N ASP A 367 22.25 -24.70 -28.08
CA ASP A 367 22.84 -23.98 -29.23
C ASP A 367 21.83 -23.79 -30.37
N ALA A 368 21.03 -24.82 -30.68
CA ALA A 368 19.97 -24.74 -31.67
C ALA A 368 18.89 -23.72 -31.27
N TRP A 369 18.46 -23.74 -30.00
CA TRP A 369 17.51 -22.78 -29.46
C TRP A 369 18.08 -21.36 -29.48
N TYR A 370 19.32 -21.15 -29.04
CA TYR A 370 19.93 -19.81 -29.00
C TYR A 370 20.05 -19.23 -30.42
N LYS A 371 20.56 -20.02 -31.41
CA LYS A 371 20.64 -19.60 -32.80
C LYS A 371 19.29 -19.19 -33.39
N LYS A 372 18.21 -19.90 -32.99
CA LYS A 372 16.85 -19.59 -33.45
C LYS A 372 16.35 -18.24 -32.89
N HIS A 373 16.71 -17.89 -31.65
CA HIS A 373 16.16 -16.77 -30.93
C HIS A 373 17.14 -15.63 -30.65
N GLU A 374 18.38 -15.70 -31.13
CA GLU A 374 19.47 -14.77 -30.81
C GLU A 374 19.10 -13.30 -31.04
N LEU A 375 18.55 -12.97 -32.22
CA LEU A 375 18.14 -11.59 -32.53
C LEU A 375 17.10 -11.01 -31.56
N LEU A 376 16.23 -11.87 -31.06
CA LEU A 376 15.20 -11.45 -30.08
C LEU A 376 15.80 -11.27 -28.66
N LEU A 377 16.62 -12.24 -28.24
CA LEU A 377 17.20 -12.30 -26.91
C LEU A 377 18.28 -11.24 -26.66
N THR A 378 18.98 -10.83 -27.73
CA THR A 378 20.01 -9.77 -27.67
C THR A 378 19.46 -8.37 -27.84
N LYS A 379 18.19 -8.23 -28.26
CA LYS A 379 17.54 -6.92 -28.46
C LYS A 379 17.52 -6.04 -27.22
N LYS A 380 17.35 -6.64 -26.03
CA LYS A 380 17.46 -5.98 -24.72
C LYS A 380 18.18 -6.90 -23.75
N GLU A 381 19.10 -6.36 -22.96
CA GLU A 381 19.89 -7.15 -22.00
C GLU A 381 19.03 -8.04 -21.08
N ILE A 382 17.87 -7.54 -20.67
CA ILE A 382 16.94 -8.29 -19.80
C ILE A 382 16.35 -9.53 -20.46
N TYR A 383 16.30 -9.59 -21.81
CA TYR A 383 15.69 -10.70 -22.53
C TYR A 383 16.59 -11.94 -22.55
N GLY A 384 17.91 -11.77 -22.44
CA GLY A 384 18.89 -12.85 -22.38
C GLY A 384 19.07 -13.49 -20.98
N LYS A 385 18.29 -13.08 -19.99
CA LYS A 385 18.42 -13.54 -18.59
C LYS A 385 17.08 -14.02 -18.05
N LEU A 386 17.02 -15.28 -17.61
CA LEU A 386 15.85 -15.87 -16.94
C LEU A 386 16.15 -16.15 -15.48
N GLU A 387 15.46 -15.48 -14.56
CA GLU A 387 15.50 -15.80 -13.13
C GLU A 387 14.42 -16.85 -12.80
N TRP A 388 14.81 -18.13 -12.79
CA TRP A 388 13.91 -19.24 -12.52
C TRP A 388 13.77 -19.51 -11.03
N GLN A 389 12.70 -19.02 -10.41
CA GLN A 389 12.41 -19.17 -8.96
C GLN A 389 11.28 -20.18 -8.69
N VAL A 390 11.14 -21.17 -9.56
CA VAL A 390 10.08 -22.19 -9.45
C VAL A 390 10.59 -23.48 -8.80
N GLY A 391 11.88 -23.76 -8.91
CA GLY A 391 12.50 -25.00 -8.43
C GLY A 391 12.75 -26.00 -9.57
N LYS A 392 12.66 -27.29 -9.28
CA LYS A 392 12.90 -28.35 -10.26
C LYS A 392 11.86 -28.33 -11.38
N LYS A 393 12.30 -28.68 -12.60
CA LYS A 393 11.41 -28.87 -13.76
C LYS A 393 10.35 -29.94 -13.46
N LYS A 394 9.10 -29.62 -13.73
CA LYS A 394 7.96 -30.52 -13.57
C LYS A 394 7.47 -31.06 -14.91
N VAL A 395 6.64 -32.11 -14.84
CA VAL A 395 5.89 -32.61 -16.01
C VAL A 395 4.97 -31.50 -16.51
N ASN A 396 4.89 -31.29 -17.82
CA ASN A 396 4.09 -30.27 -18.47
C ASN A 396 4.32 -28.83 -17.93
N ASP A 397 5.54 -28.57 -17.46
CA ASP A 397 5.92 -27.26 -16.95
C ASP A 397 5.93 -26.22 -18.07
N SER A 398 5.37 -25.05 -17.80
CA SER A 398 5.35 -23.93 -18.75
C SER A 398 5.55 -22.63 -18.01
N ILE A 399 6.34 -21.73 -18.59
CA ILE A 399 6.51 -20.37 -18.07
C ILE A 399 5.16 -19.66 -17.90
N PHE A 400 4.17 -20.00 -18.75
CA PHE A 400 2.83 -19.44 -18.71
C PHE A 400 1.97 -19.92 -17.53
N ASN A 401 2.43 -20.92 -16.76
CA ASN A 401 1.76 -21.35 -15.52
C ASN A 401 2.11 -20.48 -14.31
N TYR A 402 2.95 -19.45 -14.47
CA TYR A 402 3.61 -18.75 -13.38
C TYR A 402 3.36 -17.24 -13.42
N PHE A 403 3.78 -16.55 -12.34
CA PHE A 403 3.86 -15.09 -12.34
C PHE A 403 5.21 -14.65 -12.85
N ILE A 404 5.20 -13.65 -13.73
CA ILE A 404 6.39 -13.12 -14.38
C ILE A 404 6.56 -11.65 -14.02
N GLN A 405 7.79 -11.24 -13.83
CA GLN A 405 8.16 -9.84 -13.62
C GLN A 405 9.39 -9.51 -14.48
N LEU A 406 9.25 -8.51 -15.33
CA LEU A 406 10.36 -7.98 -16.12
C LEU A 406 11.15 -7.01 -15.24
N ARG A 407 12.43 -7.33 -14.99
CA ARG A 407 13.32 -6.56 -14.12
C ARG A 407 14.55 -6.14 -14.88
N GLN A 408 15.29 -5.14 -14.37
CA GLN A 408 16.61 -4.80 -14.90
C GLN A 408 17.59 -5.99 -14.85
N SER A 409 17.43 -6.87 -13.86
CA SER A 409 18.27 -8.08 -13.70
C SER A 409 17.87 -9.25 -14.61
N GLY A 410 16.73 -9.19 -15.30
CA GLY A 410 16.22 -10.26 -16.16
C GLY A 410 14.73 -10.52 -16.00
N ILE A 411 14.27 -11.60 -16.64
CA ILE A 411 12.88 -12.07 -16.60
C ILE A 411 12.73 -12.99 -15.39
N ARG A 412 12.03 -12.56 -14.37
CA ARG A 412 11.79 -13.36 -13.17
C ARG A 412 10.51 -14.17 -13.31
N VAL A 413 10.63 -15.48 -13.12
CA VAL A 413 9.51 -16.44 -13.07
C VAL A 413 9.35 -16.96 -11.65
N LYS A 414 8.17 -16.81 -11.10
CA LYS A 414 7.83 -17.18 -9.72
C LYS A 414 6.65 -18.14 -9.68
N LYS A 415 6.66 -19.06 -8.69
CA LYS A 415 5.50 -19.92 -8.42
C LYS A 415 4.23 -19.09 -8.27
N ALA A 416 3.11 -19.60 -8.76
CA ALA A 416 1.82 -18.91 -8.73
C ALA A 416 1.09 -18.99 -7.37
N HIS A 417 1.84 -19.08 -6.26
CA HIS A 417 1.25 -19.08 -4.91
C HIS A 417 1.01 -17.67 -4.38
N TYR A 418 1.89 -16.74 -4.75
CA TYR A 418 1.77 -15.32 -4.40
C TYR A 418 2.55 -14.45 -5.38
N PHE A 419 2.07 -13.25 -5.57
CA PHE A 419 2.71 -12.24 -6.41
C PHE A 419 4.02 -11.74 -5.80
N PRO A 420 4.99 -11.35 -6.64
CA PRO A 420 6.16 -10.62 -6.18
C PRO A 420 5.74 -9.26 -5.59
N THR A 421 6.64 -8.68 -4.78
CA THR A 421 6.45 -7.34 -4.21
C THR A 421 6.15 -6.31 -5.30
N LEU A 422 5.05 -5.57 -5.14
CA LEU A 422 4.81 -4.37 -5.93
C LEU A 422 5.85 -3.30 -5.58
N VAL A 423 6.41 -2.66 -6.59
CA VAL A 423 7.46 -1.65 -6.43
C VAL A 423 7.08 -0.36 -7.17
N ALA A 424 7.54 0.78 -6.65
CA ALA A 424 7.25 2.11 -7.22
C ALA A 424 7.82 2.32 -8.63
N ILE A 425 8.94 1.66 -8.96
CA ILE A 425 9.48 1.61 -10.31
C ILE A 425 8.65 0.62 -11.13
N VAL A 426 7.65 1.06 -11.80
CA VAL A 426 6.64 0.27 -12.50
C VAL A 426 7.20 -1.00 -13.16
N GLN A 427 7.33 -2.08 -12.37
CA GLN A 427 7.66 -3.44 -12.80
C GLN A 427 6.45 -4.32 -12.49
N THR A 428 5.32 -3.97 -13.10
CA THR A 428 4.04 -4.61 -12.85
C THR A 428 4.12 -6.10 -13.18
N PRO A 429 3.74 -7.00 -12.26
CA PRO A 429 3.71 -8.42 -12.51
C PRO A 429 2.82 -8.77 -13.71
N ILE A 430 3.23 -9.81 -14.44
CA ILE A 430 2.46 -10.41 -15.53
C ILE A 430 1.79 -11.68 -14.98
N TYR A 431 0.48 -11.78 -15.14
CA TYR A 431 -0.27 -13.03 -15.01
C TYR A 431 -0.15 -13.77 -16.33
N ALA A 432 0.84 -14.67 -16.40
CA ALA A 432 1.26 -15.24 -17.67
C ALA A 432 0.19 -16.14 -18.29
N LYS A 433 -0.67 -16.79 -17.50
CA LYS A 433 -1.79 -17.60 -17.99
C LYS A 433 -2.74 -16.82 -18.91
N GLU A 434 -2.95 -15.53 -18.61
CA GLU A 434 -3.78 -14.63 -19.41
C GLU A 434 -2.97 -13.68 -20.28
N LYS A 435 -1.64 -13.81 -20.29
CA LYS A 435 -0.70 -12.99 -21.07
C LYS A 435 -0.92 -11.49 -20.89
N ARG A 436 -1.15 -11.07 -19.65
CA ARG A 436 -1.41 -9.67 -19.30
C ARG A 436 -0.72 -9.23 -18.02
N HIS A 437 -0.49 -7.95 -17.90
CA HIS A 437 -0.16 -7.34 -16.62
C HIS A 437 -1.37 -7.41 -15.68
N ILE A 438 -1.12 -7.48 -14.37
CA ILE A 438 -2.18 -7.27 -13.39
C ILE A 438 -2.66 -5.82 -13.45
N THR A 439 -3.93 -5.61 -13.15
CA THR A 439 -4.57 -4.28 -13.24
C THR A 439 -4.31 -3.43 -12.00
N PRO A 440 -4.53 -2.11 -12.04
CA PRO A 440 -4.49 -1.28 -10.85
C PRO A 440 -5.44 -1.75 -9.73
N ARG A 441 -6.63 -2.27 -10.08
CA ARG A 441 -7.57 -2.83 -9.10
C ARG A 441 -7.03 -4.09 -8.44
N GLU A 442 -6.42 -4.97 -9.22
CA GLU A 442 -5.73 -6.16 -8.70
C GLU A 442 -4.55 -5.76 -7.79
N CYS A 443 -3.83 -4.68 -8.12
CA CYS A 443 -2.80 -4.11 -7.23
C CYS A 443 -3.40 -3.55 -5.94
N ALA A 444 -4.57 -2.90 -5.99
CA ALA A 444 -5.29 -2.42 -4.81
C ALA A 444 -5.65 -3.58 -3.88
N ARG A 445 -6.21 -4.66 -4.42
CA ARG A 445 -6.53 -5.88 -3.67
C ARG A 445 -5.29 -6.53 -3.06
N LEU A 446 -4.14 -6.56 -3.78
CA LEU A 446 -2.86 -7.03 -3.23
C LEU A 446 -2.36 -6.17 -2.06
N GLN A 447 -2.73 -4.90 -2.01
CA GLN A 447 -2.44 -4.02 -0.88
C GLN A 447 -3.60 -3.93 0.12
N SER A 448 -4.62 -4.80 -0.04
CA SER A 448 -5.79 -4.92 0.84
C SER A 448 -6.67 -3.67 0.92
N PHE A 449 -6.63 -2.81 -0.12
CA PHE A 449 -7.62 -1.74 -0.27
C PHE A 449 -8.96 -2.32 -0.75
N PRO A 450 -10.09 -1.77 -0.28
CA PRO A 450 -11.42 -2.24 -0.68
C PRO A 450 -11.73 -1.93 -2.16
N ASP A 451 -12.66 -2.67 -2.74
CA ASP A 451 -13.05 -2.44 -4.14
C ASP A 451 -13.74 -1.07 -4.36
N SER A 452 -14.28 -0.47 -3.30
CA SER A 452 -14.81 0.89 -3.31
C SER A 452 -13.72 1.97 -3.38
N PHE A 453 -12.44 1.63 -3.16
CA PHE A 453 -11.36 2.60 -3.19
C PHE A 453 -11.21 3.23 -4.57
N ILE A 454 -11.23 4.55 -4.65
CA ILE A 454 -11.11 5.32 -5.90
C ILE A 454 -9.66 5.31 -6.37
N ILE A 455 -9.43 4.67 -7.51
CA ILE A 455 -8.11 4.55 -8.14
C ILE A 455 -7.93 5.69 -9.16
N PRO A 456 -6.72 6.28 -9.30
CA PRO A 456 -6.48 7.28 -10.33
C PRO A 456 -6.61 6.69 -11.74
N GLU A 457 -7.09 7.50 -12.69
CA GLU A 457 -7.28 7.08 -14.09
C GLU A 457 -5.97 6.69 -14.78
N ASN A 458 -4.87 7.36 -14.43
CA ASN A 458 -3.56 7.05 -14.99
C ASN A 458 -2.96 5.78 -14.36
N ASN A 459 -2.89 4.71 -15.13
CA ASN A 459 -2.38 3.42 -14.68
C ASN A 459 -0.94 3.49 -14.12
N HIS A 460 -0.06 4.28 -14.74
CA HIS A 460 1.34 4.42 -14.27
C HIS A 460 1.37 5.04 -12.88
N THR A 461 0.57 6.08 -12.65
CA THR A 461 0.41 6.71 -11.33
C THR A 461 -0.15 5.70 -10.32
N ALA A 462 -1.18 4.95 -10.69
CA ALA A 462 -1.77 3.92 -9.82
C ALA A 462 -0.76 2.84 -9.43
N TYR A 463 -0.01 2.27 -10.37
CA TYR A 463 1.02 1.27 -10.08
C TYR A 463 2.11 1.81 -9.16
N LYS A 464 2.58 3.06 -9.40
CA LYS A 464 3.56 3.72 -8.52
C LYS A 464 3.01 3.87 -7.10
N GLN A 465 1.77 4.30 -6.96
CA GLN A 465 1.12 4.52 -5.67
C GLN A 465 0.92 3.21 -4.90
N PHE A 466 0.39 2.15 -5.52
CA PHE A 466 0.26 0.85 -4.88
C PHE A 466 1.62 0.20 -4.60
N GLY A 467 2.65 0.49 -5.41
CA GLY A 467 4.02 0.07 -5.15
C GLY A 467 4.63 0.70 -3.89
N ASN A 468 4.24 1.93 -3.55
CA ASN A 468 4.67 2.65 -2.35
C ASN A 468 3.76 2.39 -1.14
N ALA A 469 2.49 2.06 -1.34
CA ALA A 469 1.54 1.92 -0.26
C ALA A 469 1.94 0.87 0.77
N VAL A 470 1.62 1.11 2.03
CA VAL A 470 1.62 0.07 3.06
C VAL A 470 0.46 -0.89 2.80
N ASN A 471 0.64 -2.17 3.14
CA ASN A 471 -0.46 -3.13 3.04
C ASN A 471 -1.41 -2.94 4.22
N VAL A 472 -2.69 -2.71 3.90
CA VAL A 472 -3.72 -2.35 4.89
C VAL A 472 -3.93 -3.48 5.92
N ASP A 473 -3.99 -4.76 5.50
CA ASP A 473 -4.20 -5.87 6.43
C ASP A 473 -3.04 -6.02 7.40
N VAL A 474 -1.80 -5.82 6.93
CA VAL A 474 -0.60 -5.94 7.77
C VAL A 474 -0.59 -4.89 8.87
N VAL A 475 -0.82 -3.61 8.51
CA VAL A 475 -0.80 -2.55 9.53
C VAL A 475 -2.04 -2.60 10.42
N HIS A 476 -3.21 -2.96 9.87
CA HIS A 476 -4.43 -3.20 10.67
C HIS A 476 -4.21 -4.29 11.72
N PHE A 477 -3.59 -5.41 11.33
CA PHE A 477 -3.30 -6.52 12.24
C PHE A 477 -2.41 -6.08 13.40
N VAL A 478 -1.29 -5.37 13.11
CA VAL A 478 -0.38 -4.89 14.17
C VAL A 478 -1.07 -3.87 15.08
N ILE A 479 -1.82 -2.92 14.51
CA ILE A 479 -2.58 -1.92 15.26
C ILE A 479 -3.61 -2.60 16.16
N ARG A 480 -4.37 -3.56 15.63
CA ARG A 480 -5.39 -4.30 16.39
C ARG A 480 -4.79 -5.01 17.60
N GLU A 481 -3.73 -5.80 17.40
CA GLU A 481 -3.10 -6.53 18.50
C GLU A 481 -2.54 -5.58 19.57
N THR A 482 -2.01 -4.43 19.14
CA THR A 482 -1.51 -3.40 20.07
C THR A 482 -2.64 -2.78 20.87
N LEU A 483 -3.67 -2.30 20.19
CA LEU A 483 -4.78 -1.57 20.83
C LEU A 483 -5.61 -2.50 21.72
N ASN A 484 -5.82 -3.77 21.34
CA ASN A 484 -6.43 -4.80 22.17
C ASN A 484 -5.63 -5.01 23.46
N THR A 485 -4.31 -5.17 23.36
CA THR A 485 -3.42 -5.38 24.51
C THR A 485 -3.51 -4.23 25.52
N TYR A 486 -3.72 -3.01 25.03
CA TYR A 486 -3.83 -1.81 25.86
C TYR A 486 -5.28 -1.43 26.21
N GLY A 487 -6.28 -2.20 25.77
CA GLY A 487 -7.70 -2.01 26.12
C GLY A 487 -8.35 -0.81 25.42
N TRP A 488 -7.85 -0.40 24.26
CA TRP A 488 -8.42 0.68 23.47
C TRP A 488 -9.53 0.21 22.52
N ILE A 489 -9.48 -1.06 22.16
CA ILE A 489 -10.53 -1.77 21.41
C ILE A 489 -10.80 -3.11 22.09
N SER A 490 -11.96 -3.70 21.91
CA SER A 490 -12.38 -5.00 22.46
C SER A 490 -12.54 -6.06 21.37
#